data_483e713e6a8ac05d3e8983c3a7e4d431
#
_entry.id   483e713e6a8ac05d3e8983c3a7e4d431
#
_cell.length_a   1.000
_cell.length_b   1.000
_cell.length_c   1.000
_cell.angle_alpha   90.00
_cell.angle_beta   90.00
_cell.angle_gamma   90.00
#
_symmetry.space_group_name_H-M   'P 1'
#
loop_
_entity.id
_entity.type
_entity.pdbx_description
1 polymer ?
#
loop_
_entity_poly.entity_id
_entity_poly.type
_entity_poly.pdbx_seq_one_letter_code
_entity_poly.pdbx_strand_id
1 'polypeptide(L)'
;MQVTILLEEIYQKLLSQKTKEKSERVILWIALVSFIIHLLMIGLIHFNVIAINEPSNLLRNPIAAIYTPFSFILVYEVYLLIYYLPKSTATYISKQYEIIALIIIRRLFKDLSDLSLTPNWFNINNDLQFTYDLVASVLLFYLIYLFHVQRTRVYRTVTRSKIHSSSVSKFINAKKWIATALVPVLLIIAIYSFLNWSIGIFQPLESNAISFKNINNIFFEQFFNILIIADVILLLFSFFHTDEFHKVIRNSGFIISTILIRISFSVSGIINNVLIVAAILFGLAILFLHNKFEKKLAEEAQESNENGERVK
;
A
#
# COMPACT_ATOMS: atom_id res chain seq x y z
N MET A 1 31.24 -11.63 -5.56
CA MET A 1 30.63 -12.95 -5.37
C MET A 1 30.15 -13.18 -3.93
N GLN A 2 30.97 -13.00 -2.90
CA GLN A 2 30.56 -13.17 -1.48
C GLN A 2 29.42 -12.23 -1.05
N VAL A 3 29.46 -10.94 -1.43
CA VAL A 3 28.42 -9.95 -1.09
C VAL A 3 27.06 -10.32 -1.70
N THR A 4 27.05 -10.89 -2.91
CA THR A 4 25.79 -11.29 -3.58
C THR A 4 25.16 -12.52 -2.92
N ILE A 5 25.98 -13.44 -2.41
CA ILE A 5 25.53 -14.65 -1.68
C ILE A 5 24.94 -14.22 -0.33
N LEU A 6 25.63 -13.37 0.41
CA LEU A 6 25.15 -12.85 1.69
C LEU A 6 23.82 -12.11 1.56
N LEU A 7 23.68 -11.29 0.50
CA LEU A 7 22.43 -10.59 0.22
C LEU A 7 21.28 -11.57 -0.04
N GLU A 8 21.50 -12.60 -0.86
CA GLU A 8 20.47 -13.58 -1.17
C GLU A 8 20.03 -14.32 0.10
N GLU A 9 20.96 -14.66 0.99
CA GLU A 9 20.64 -15.28 2.28
C GLU A 9 19.80 -14.35 3.17
N ILE A 10 20.17 -13.06 3.28
CA ILE A 10 19.41 -12.07 4.06
C ILE A 10 18.02 -11.85 3.43
N TYR A 11 17.96 -11.72 2.10
CA TYR A 11 16.70 -11.57 1.36
C TYR A 11 15.78 -12.76 1.62
N GLN A 12 16.27 -13.99 1.51
CA GLN A 12 15.49 -15.20 1.76
C GLN A 12 15.04 -15.31 3.22
N LYS A 13 15.84 -14.83 4.16
CA LYS A 13 15.49 -14.81 5.58
C LYS A 13 14.41 -13.78 5.91
N LEU A 14 14.47 -12.57 5.31
CA LEU A 14 13.57 -11.46 5.62
C LEU A 14 12.31 -11.45 4.74
N LEU A 15 12.42 -11.83 3.47
CA LEU A 15 11.40 -11.68 2.44
C LEU A 15 11.02 -13.02 1.77
N SER A 16 11.15 -14.14 2.49
CA SER A 16 10.65 -15.43 2.01
C SER A 16 9.15 -15.56 2.21
N GLN A 17 8.53 -16.47 1.46
CA GLN A 17 7.12 -16.81 1.62
C GLN A 17 6.81 -17.29 3.06
N LYS A 18 7.70 -18.10 3.65
CA LYS A 18 7.55 -18.58 5.04
C LYS A 18 7.58 -17.44 6.06
N THR A 19 8.49 -16.48 5.87
CA THR A 19 8.60 -15.30 6.75
C THR A 19 7.34 -14.43 6.62
N LYS A 20 6.85 -14.22 5.40
CA LYS A 20 5.61 -13.50 5.14
C LYS A 20 4.43 -14.13 5.90
N GLU A 21 4.20 -15.43 5.74
CA GLU A 21 3.10 -16.15 6.39
C GLU A 21 3.23 -16.19 7.93
N LYS A 22 4.46 -16.26 8.43
CA LYS A 22 4.72 -16.18 9.86
C LYS A 22 4.42 -14.78 10.41
N SER A 23 4.90 -13.74 9.73
CA SER A 23 4.65 -12.33 10.10
C SER A 23 3.16 -12.01 10.08
N GLU A 24 2.43 -12.48 9.07
CA GLU A 24 0.98 -12.34 8.97
C GLU A 24 0.27 -12.90 10.20
N ARG A 25 0.56 -14.16 10.53
CA ARG A 25 -0.05 -14.81 11.71
C ARG A 25 0.29 -14.09 13.02
N VAL A 26 1.53 -13.71 13.21
CA VAL A 26 1.97 -13.01 14.42
C VAL A 26 1.26 -11.68 14.57
N ILE A 27 1.21 -10.88 13.49
CA ILE A 27 0.56 -9.57 13.53
C ILE A 27 -0.95 -9.68 13.71
N LEU A 28 -1.61 -10.66 13.07
CA LEU A 28 -3.03 -10.90 13.29
C LEU A 28 -3.35 -11.29 14.74
N TRP A 29 -2.49 -12.10 15.38
CA TRP A 29 -2.63 -12.41 16.81
C TRP A 29 -2.43 -11.17 17.68
N ILE A 30 -1.42 -10.36 17.41
CA ILE A 30 -1.19 -9.10 18.13
C ILE A 30 -2.41 -8.17 17.95
N ALA A 31 -2.92 -8.04 16.74
CA ALA A 31 -4.09 -7.23 16.43
C ALA A 31 -5.34 -7.71 17.21
N LEU A 32 -5.58 -9.02 17.25
CA LEU A 32 -6.71 -9.60 17.99
C LEU A 32 -6.58 -9.36 19.51
N VAL A 33 -5.41 -9.65 20.07
CA VAL A 33 -5.16 -9.47 21.50
C VAL A 33 -5.26 -7.99 21.88
N SER A 34 -4.69 -7.10 21.08
CA SER A 34 -4.77 -5.65 21.31
C SER A 34 -6.21 -5.12 21.26
N PHE A 35 -7.03 -5.65 20.35
CA PHE A 35 -8.45 -5.33 20.28
C PHE A 35 -9.21 -5.74 21.56
N ILE A 36 -8.99 -6.98 22.02
CA ILE A 36 -9.63 -7.50 23.25
C ILE A 36 -9.19 -6.66 24.46
N ILE A 37 -7.89 -6.36 24.58
CA ILE A 37 -7.37 -5.50 25.68
C ILE A 37 -8.02 -4.13 25.62
N HIS A 38 -8.14 -3.52 24.44
CA HIS A 38 -8.77 -2.21 24.30
C HIS A 38 -10.25 -2.23 24.71
N LEU A 39 -11.00 -3.25 24.28
CA LEU A 39 -12.41 -3.41 24.71
C LEU A 39 -12.53 -3.60 26.22
N LEU A 40 -11.64 -4.39 26.83
CA LEU A 40 -11.60 -4.56 28.29
C LEU A 40 -11.32 -3.23 29.00
N MET A 41 -10.38 -2.43 28.51
CA MET A 41 -10.09 -1.11 29.06
C MET A 41 -11.30 -0.18 28.99
N ILE A 42 -12.01 -0.13 27.86
CA ILE A 42 -13.26 0.63 27.73
C ILE A 42 -14.31 0.14 28.74
N GLY A 43 -14.46 -1.18 28.88
CA GLY A 43 -15.38 -1.76 29.87
C GLY A 43 -15.02 -1.36 31.31
N LEU A 44 -13.76 -1.47 31.70
CA LEU A 44 -13.29 -1.09 33.06
C LEU A 44 -13.51 0.39 33.36
N ILE A 45 -13.33 1.26 32.37
CA ILE A 45 -13.62 2.70 32.51
C ILE A 45 -15.13 2.95 32.62
N HIS A 46 -15.93 2.26 31.78
CA HIS A 46 -17.39 2.39 31.81
C HIS A 46 -18.01 1.97 33.15
N PHE A 47 -17.47 0.91 33.75
CA PHE A 47 -17.89 0.44 35.09
C PHE A 47 -17.24 1.19 36.26
N ASN A 48 -16.50 2.30 36.00
CA ASN A 48 -15.79 3.08 36.99
C ASN A 48 -14.80 2.29 37.87
N VAL A 49 -14.29 1.15 37.37
CA VAL A 49 -13.22 0.39 38.04
C VAL A 49 -11.89 1.14 37.94
N ILE A 50 -11.68 1.83 36.83
CA ILE A 50 -10.54 2.72 36.59
C ILE A 50 -11.08 4.13 36.36
N ALA A 51 -10.74 5.05 37.27
CA ALA A 51 -11.09 6.46 37.12
C ALA A 51 -10.01 7.18 36.30
N ILE A 52 -10.34 7.59 35.08
CA ILE A 52 -9.53 8.47 34.24
C ILE A 52 -10.27 9.81 34.12
N ASN A 53 -9.65 10.89 34.64
CA ASN A 53 -10.16 12.24 34.44
C ASN A 53 -10.04 12.63 32.97
N GLU A 54 -11.10 12.63 32.20
CA GLU A 54 -11.17 12.90 30.75
C GLU A 54 -10.57 11.77 29.86
N PRO A 55 -11.24 10.62 29.73
CA PRO A 55 -10.84 9.59 28.80
C PRO A 55 -10.95 10.12 27.36
N SER A 56 -9.94 9.82 26.53
CA SER A 56 -9.95 10.15 25.11
C SER A 56 -11.16 9.51 24.39
N ASN A 57 -11.58 10.06 23.26
CA ASN A 57 -12.69 9.51 22.46
C ASN A 57 -12.49 8.04 22.10
N LEU A 58 -11.23 7.60 21.97
CA LEU A 58 -10.89 6.19 21.71
C LEU A 58 -11.23 5.25 22.89
N LEU A 59 -11.27 5.76 24.11
CA LEU A 59 -11.61 4.98 25.32
C LEU A 59 -13.07 5.13 25.74
N ARG A 60 -13.86 5.97 25.06
CA ARG A 60 -15.29 6.16 25.32
C ARG A 60 -16.20 5.31 24.43
N ASN A 61 -15.77 5.09 23.18
CA ASN A 61 -16.62 4.43 22.18
C ASN A 61 -16.09 3.04 21.84
N PRO A 62 -16.85 1.94 22.06
CA PRO A 62 -16.43 0.60 21.68
C PRO A 62 -16.12 0.44 20.19
N ILE A 63 -16.78 1.22 19.30
CA ILE A 63 -16.52 1.21 17.86
C ILE A 63 -15.10 1.72 17.59
N ALA A 64 -14.62 2.70 18.37
CA ALA A 64 -13.27 3.21 18.24
C ALA A 64 -12.19 2.17 18.57
N ALA A 65 -12.51 1.10 19.33
CA ALA A 65 -11.57 0.02 19.60
C ALA A 65 -11.12 -0.72 18.33
N ILE A 66 -11.92 -0.70 17.27
CA ILE A 66 -11.59 -1.29 15.96
C ILE A 66 -10.33 -0.65 15.36
N TYR A 67 -10.05 0.61 15.70
CA TYR A 67 -8.86 1.30 15.21
C TYR A 67 -7.54 0.68 15.68
N THR A 68 -7.50 0.10 16.86
CA THR A 68 -6.29 -0.50 17.46
C THR A 68 -5.75 -1.68 16.64
N PRO A 69 -6.53 -2.73 16.32
CA PRO A 69 -6.04 -3.83 15.49
C PRO A 69 -5.62 -3.36 14.10
N PHE A 70 -6.33 -2.41 13.50
CA PHE A 70 -5.95 -1.87 12.19
C PHE A 70 -4.60 -1.15 12.21
N SER A 71 -4.19 -0.58 13.34
CA SER A 71 -2.88 0.04 13.48
C SER A 71 -1.74 -0.97 13.39
N PHE A 72 -1.92 -2.17 13.95
CA PHE A 72 -0.93 -3.24 13.84
C PHE A 72 -0.94 -3.90 12.44
N ILE A 73 -2.12 -4.15 11.89
CA ILE A 73 -2.27 -4.69 10.53
C ILE A 73 -1.55 -3.81 9.51
N LEU A 74 -1.56 -2.50 9.73
CA LEU A 74 -0.90 -1.53 8.89
C LEU A 74 0.60 -1.75 8.76
N VAL A 75 1.30 -2.07 9.86
CA VAL A 75 2.73 -2.37 9.81
C VAL A 75 2.99 -3.58 8.91
N TYR A 76 2.09 -4.56 8.95
CA TYR A 76 2.16 -5.71 8.05
C TYR A 76 1.88 -5.35 6.58
N GLU A 77 0.90 -4.48 6.32
CA GLU A 77 0.61 -4.01 4.96
C GLU A 77 1.82 -3.30 4.35
N VAL A 78 2.51 -2.46 5.14
CA VAL A 78 3.75 -1.81 4.72
C VAL A 78 4.87 -2.83 4.47
N TYR A 79 5.01 -3.85 5.31
CA TYR A 79 5.93 -4.97 5.05
C TYR A 79 5.56 -5.69 3.74
N LEU A 80 4.29 -5.88 3.43
CA LEU A 80 3.85 -6.47 2.16
C LEU A 80 4.28 -5.64 0.95
N LEU A 81 4.27 -4.29 1.03
CA LEU A 81 4.79 -3.45 -0.05
C LEU A 81 6.26 -3.74 -0.33
N ILE A 82 7.07 -3.89 0.72
CA ILE A 82 8.48 -4.26 0.57
C ILE A 82 8.63 -5.66 -0.01
N TYR A 83 7.83 -6.63 0.47
CA TYR A 83 7.83 -8.01 -0.02
C TYR A 83 7.52 -8.12 -1.52
N TYR A 84 6.57 -7.31 -2.03
CA TYR A 84 6.17 -7.32 -3.43
C TYR A 84 7.05 -6.46 -4.35
N LEU A 85 7.88 -5.58 -3.82
CA LEU A 85 8.75 -4.67 -4.59
C LEU A 85 9.67 -5.42 -5.60
N PRO A 86 10.30 -6.57 -5.27
CA PRO A 86 11.12 -7.32 -6.22
C PRO A 86 10.32 -8.06 -7.30
N LYS A 87 9.00 -8.18 -7.16
CA LYS A 87 8.12 -8.84 -8.12
C LYS A 87 7.95 -8.00 -9.39
N SER A 88 7.08 -8.44 -10.32
CA SER A 88 6.80 -7.64 -11.51
C SER A 88 6.19 -6.29 -11.12
N THR A 89 6.50 -5.23 -11.88
CA THR A 89 6.02 -3.87 -11.58
C THR A 89 4.50 -3.82 -11.49
N ALA A 90 3.78 -4.48 -12.42
CA ALA A 90 2.32 -4.51 -12.38
C ALA A 90 1.76 -5.25 -11.14
N THR A 91 2.44 -6.29 -10.65
CA THR A 91 2.06 -6.98 -9.41
C THR A 91 2.28 -6.11 -8.19
N TYR A 92 3.41 -5.42 -8.15
CA TYR A 92 3.76 -4.50 -7.07
C TYR A 92 2.76 -3.34 -6.98
N ILE A 93 2.43 -2.71 -8.10
CA ILE A 93 1.45 -1.63 -8.16
C ILE A 93 0.03 -2.11 -7.78
N SER A 94 -0.38 -3.30 -8.24
CA SER A 94 -1.65 -3.89 -7.80
C SER A 94 -1.72 -4.01 -6.28
N LYS A 95 -0.63 -4.42 -5.64
CA LYS A 95 -0.57 -4.52 -4.17
C LYS A 95 -0.57 -3.16 -3.48
N GLN A 96 0.04 -2.14 -4.08
CA GLN A 96 -0.09 -0.77 -3.57
C GLN A 96 -1.57 -0.31 -3.58
N TYR A 97 -2.30 -0.55 -4.67
CA TYR A 97 -3.72 -0.18 -4.74
C TYR A 97 -4.59 -0.94 -3.72
N GLU A 98 -4.34 -2.24 -3.54
CA GLU A 98 -5.04 -3.03 -2.51
C GLU A 98 -4.83 -2.44 -1.10
N ILE A 99 -3.60 -2.09 -0.76
CA ILE A 99 -3.26 -1.50 0.54
C ILE A 99 -3.91 -0.12 0.72
N ILE A 100 -3.94 0.70 -0.33
CA ILE A 100 -4.64 1.99 -0.30
C ILE A 100 -6.14 1.81 -0.02
N ALA A 101 -6.78 0.80 -0.63
CA ALA A 101 -8.17 0.48 -0.35
C ALA A 101 -8.38 0.08 1.13
N LEU A 102 -7.47 -0.69 1.71
CA LEU A 102 -7.52 -1.06 3.13
C LEU A 102 -7.34 0.16 4.06
N ILE A 103 -6.50 1.13 3.67
CA ILE A 103 -6.37 2.41 4.39
C ILE A 103 -7.69 3.19 4.39
N ILE A 104 -8.41 3.21 3.27
CA ILE A 104 -9.71 3.88 3.17
C ILE A 104 -10.76 3.16 4.01
N ILE A 105 -10.81 1.82 3.98
CA ILE A 105 -11.72 1.05 4.86
C ILE A 105 -11.47 1.38 6.32
N ARG A 106 -10.22 1.44 6.74
CA ARG A 106 -9.87 1.79 8.12
C ARG A 106 -10.35 3.21 8.46
N ARG A 107 -10.25 4.18 7.54
CA ARG A 107 -10.79 5.52 7.71
C ARG A 107 -12.30 5.50 7.89
N LEU A 108 -13.02 4.68 7.11
CA LEU A 108 -14.47 4.48 7.27
C LEU A 108 -14.83 3.99 8.67
N PHE A 109 -14.11 3.01 9.23
CA PHE A 109 -14.38 2.55 10.61
C PHE A 109 -14.11 3.63 11.65
N LYS A 110 -13.12 4.49 11.43
CA LYS A 110 -12.87 5.62 12.30
C LYS A 110 -14.01 6.64 12.21
N ASP A 111 -14.38 7.02 10.98
CA ASP A 111 -15.43 8.02 10.77
C ASP A 111 -16.80 7.51 11.28
N LEU A 112 -17.05 6.18 11.21
CA LEU A 112 -18.23 5.54 11.81
C LEU A 112 -18.32 5.76 13.33
N SER A 113 -17.18 5.86 14.04
CA SER A 113 -17.16 6.15 15.48
C SER A 113 -17.56 7.59 15.83
N ASP A 114 -17.40 8.50 14.89
CA ASP A 114 -17.63 9.94 15.03
C ASP A 114 -18.98 10.40 14.43
N LEU A 115 -19.80 9.45 13.89
CA LEU A 115 -21.09 9.76 13.30
C LEU A 115 -22.12 10.22 14.34
N SER A 116 -22.85 11.28 13.99
CA SER A 116 -24.01 11.73 14.71
C SER A 116 -25.27 11.37 13.93
N LEU A 117 -25.92 10.26 14.28
CA LEU A 117 -27.12 9.78 13.60
C LEU A 117 -28.33 10.74 13.79
N THR A 118 -28.30 11.85 13.09
CA THR A 118 -29.33 12.91 13.15
C THR A 118 -30.04 13.06 11.82
N PRO A 119 -31.28 13.61 11.80
CA PRO A 119 -32.00 13.92 10.54
C PRO A 119 -31.25 14.88 9.61
N ASN A 120 -30.28 15.65 10.14
CA ASN A 120 -29.51 16.64 9.41
C ASN A 120 -28.21 16.08 8.77
N TRP A 121 -28.22 14.80 8.37
CA TRP A 121 -27.07 14.07 7.82
C TRP A 121 -26.24 14.85 6.80
N PHE A 122 -26.90 15.50 5.83
CA PHE A 122 -26.20 16.22 4.76
C PHE A 122 -25.66 17.61 5.18
N ASN A 123 -25.98 18.09 6.36
CA ASN A 123 -25.49 19.36 6.87
C ASN A 123 -24.32 19.21 7.86
N ILE A 124 -24.01 17.98 8.27
CA ILE A 124 -22.93 17.68 9.19
C ILE A 124 -21.72 17.23 8.39
N ASN A 125 -20.61 17.95 8.50
CA ASN A 125 -19.41 17.68 7.71
C ASN A 125 -18.86 16.24 7.89
N ASN A 126 -18.94 15.68 9.10
CA ASN A 126 -18.44 14.31 9.37
C ASN A 126 -19.30 13.25 8.70
N ASP A 127 -20.63 13.40 8.76
CA ASP A 127 -21.58 12.45 8.17
C ASP A 127 -21.50 12.48 6.64
N LEU A 128 -21.34 13.68 6.06
CA LEU A 128 -21.14 13.87 4.63
C LEU A 128 -19.79 13.27 4.16
N GLN A 129 -18.72 13.47 4.93
CA GLN A 129 -17.41 12.89 4.63
C GLN A 129 -17.46 11.37 4.63
N PHE A 130 -18.11 10.76 5.63
CA PHE A 130 -18.32 9.31 5.68
C PHE A 130 -19.05 8.79 4.43
N THR A 131 -20.07 9.50 3.98
CA THR A 131 -20.83 9.14 2.76
C THR A 131 -19.92 9.16 1.52
N TYR A 132 -19.09 10.19 1.37
CA TYR A 132 -18.13 10.26 0.26
C TYR A 132 -17.08 9.15 0.33
N ASP A 133 -16.56 8.83 1.50
CA ASP A 133 -15.60 7.76 1.71
C ASP A 133 -16.21 6.39 1.41
N LEU A 134 -17.47 6.18 1.78
CA LEU A 134 -18.21 4.95 1.47
C LEU A 134 -18.37 4.74 -0.04
N VAL A 135 -18.85 5.75 -0.74
CA VAL A 135 -19.02 5.69 -2.21
C VAL A 135 -17.69 5.53 -2.91
N ALA A 136 -16.66 6.28 -2.47
CA ALA A 136 -15.31 6.17 -3.01
C ALA A 136 -14.73 4.77 -2.80
N SER A 137 -14.94 4.13 -1.64
CA SER A 137 -14.42 2.79 -1.36
C SER A 137 -14.98 1.74 -2.32
N VAL A 138 -16.29 1.77 -2.60
CA VAL A 138 -16.93 0.85 -3.56
C VAL A 138 -16.37 1.06 -4.97
N LEU A 139 -16.22 2.32 -5.40
CA LEU A 139 -15.65 2.65 -6.69
C LEU A 139 -14.20 2.18 -6.79
N LEU A 140 -13.40 2.38 -5.74
CA LEU A 140 -12.00 1.94 -5.68
C LEU A 140 -11.88 0.42 -5.78
N PHE A 141 -12.71 -0.34 -5.07
CA PHE A 141 -12.72 -1.81 -5.20
C PHE A 141 -13.01 -2.26 -6.62
N TYR A 142 -13.96 -1.61 -7.29
CA TYR A 142 -14.26 -1.91 -8.68
C TYR A 142 -13.07 -1.60 -9.60
N LEU A 143 -12.43 -0.45 -9.44
CA LEU A 143 -11.26 -0.08 -10.24
C LEU A 143 -10.06 -1.01 -9.99
N ILE A 144 -9.82 -1.42 -8.75
CA ILE A 144 -8.78 -2.38 -8.39
C ILE A 144 -9.07 -3.75 -9.02
N TYR A 145 -10.33 -4.19 -8.99
CA TYR A 145 -10.75 -5.41 -9.68
C TYR A 145 -10.47 -5.32 -11.19
N LEU A 146 -10.83 -4.21 -11.85
CA LEU A 146 -10.54 -4.00 -13.27
C LEU A 146 -9.03 -4.03 -13.54
N PHE A 147 -8.23 -3.40 -12.68
CA PHE A 147 -6.78 -3.42 -12.79
C PHE A 147 -6.23 -4.85 -12.68
N HIS A 148 -6.76 -5.62 -11.74
CA HIS A 148 -6.37 -7.03 -11.57
C HIS A 148 -6.70 -7.88 -12.80
N VAL A 149 -7.90 -7.72 -13.36
CA VAL A 149 -8.31 -8.41 -14.60
C VAL A 149 -7.41 -8.03 -15.77
N GLN A 150 -7.10 -6.74 -15.94
CA GLN A 150 -6.22 -6.29 -17.03
C GLN A 150 -4.78 -6.78 -16.85
N ARG A 151 -4.28 -6.86 -15.61
CA ARG A 151 -2.94 -7.36 -15.30
C ARG A 151 -2.78 -8.84 -15.65
N THR A 152 -3.82 -9.66 -15.49
CA THR A 152 -3.78 -11.10 -15.75
C THR A 152 -3.93 -11.46 -17.24
N ARG A 153 -4.28 -10.48 -18.09
CA ARG A 153 -4.31 -10.66 -19.55
C ARG A 153 -2.88 -10.72 -20.09
N VAL A 154 -2.28 -11.89 -20.01
CA VAL A 154 -0.98 -12.13 -20.63
C VAL A 154 -1.22 -12.48 -22.10
N TYR A 155 -0.88 -11.56 -23.00
CA TYR A 155 -0.74 -11.89 -24.39
C TYR A 155 0.53 -12.76 -24.51
N ARG A 156 0.36 -14.06 -24.75
CA ARG A 156 1.47 -14.96 -25.06
C ARG A 156 2.02 -14.55 -26.42
N THR A 157 3.00 -13.69 -26.43
CA THR A 157 3.90 -13.57 -27.58
C THR A 157 4.62 -14.90 -27.71
N VAL A 158 4.52 -15.53 -28.86
CA VAL A 158 5.16 -16.81 -29.21
C VAL A 158 6.69 -16.71 -29.14
N THR A 159 7.22 -15.50 -29.09
CA THR A 159 8.64 -15.23 -28.91
C THR A 159 8.99 -15.21 -27.42
N ARG A 160 8.91 -16.37 -26.78
CA ARG A 160 9.69 -16.63 -25.57
C ARG A 160 11.14 -16.79 -26.00
N SER A 161 11.72 -15.76 -26.60
CA SER A 161 13.15 -15.67 -26.75
C SER A 161 13.73 -15.75 -25.36
N LYS A 162 14.54 -16.75 -25.12
CA LYS A 162 15.40 -16.96 -23.96
C LYS A 162 16.42 -15.81 -23.83
N ILE A 163 15.95 -14.58 -23.81
CA ILE A 163 16.77 -13.44 -23.39
C ILE A 163 16.58 -13.35 -21.88
N HIS A 164 17.16 -14.28 -21.16
CA HIS A 164 17.67 -14.02 -19.82
C HIS A 164 18.86 -13.08 -20.03
N SER A 165 18.56 -11.84 -20.49
CA SER A 165 19.61 -10.86 -20.67
C SER A 165 20.20 -10.57 -19.28
N SER A 166 21.53 -10.49 -19.21
CA SER A 166 22.25 -10.13 -17.97
C SER A 166 21.70 -8.84 -17.36
N SER A 167 21.12 -7.96 -18.16
CA SER A 167 20.42 -6.73 -17.78
C SER A 167 19.19 -6.95 -16.90
N VAL A 168 18.30 -7.89 -17.26
CA VAL A 168 17.09 -8.20 -16.47
C VAL A 168 17.48 -8.76 -15.10
N SER A 169 18.50 -9.62 -15.07
CA SER A 169 19.03 -10.18 -13.82
C SER A 169 19.59 -9.08 -12.90
N LYS A 170 20.33 -8.12 -13.43
CA LYS A 170 20.85 -6.98 -12.67
C LYS A 170 19.72 -6.12 -12.09
N PHE A 171 18.67 -5.87 -12.85
CA PHE A 171 17.52 -5.11 -12.39
C PHE A 171 16.76 -5.83 -11.27
N ILE A 172 16.55 -7.14 -11.37
CA ILE A 172 15.93 -7.95 -10.30
C ILE A 172 16.79 -7.90 -9.04
N ASN A 173 18.10 -8.00 -9.18
CA ASN A 173 19.02 -7.93 -8.04
C ASN A 173 18.98 -6.54 -7.38
N ALA A 174 18.92 -5.45 -8.15
CA ALA A 174 18.76 -4.10 -7.61
C ALA A 174 17.46 -3.97 -6.80
N LYS A 175 16.35 -4.51 -7.29
CA LYS A 175 15.08 -4.56 -6.55
C LYS A 175 15.19 -5.33 -5.24
N LYS A 176 15.87 -6.48 -5.25
CA LYS A 176 16.12 -7.27 -4.03
C LYS A 176 16.97 -6.50 -3.02
N TRP A 177 18.01 -5.79 -3.46
CA TRP A 177 18.84 -4.93 -2.63
C TRP A 177 18.03 -3.84 -1.94
N ILE A 178 17.24 -3.08 -2.71
CA ILE A 178 16.40 -2.02 -2.19
C ILE A 178 15.37 -2.59 -1.19
N ALA A 179 14.69 -3.69 -1.55
CA ALA A 179 13.72 -4.33 -0.67
C ALA A 179 14.36 -4.79 0.65
N THR A 180 15.55 -5.40 0.60
CA THR A 180 16.27 -5.85 1.79
C THR A 180 16.68 -4.69 2.70
N ALA A 181 17.11 -3.56 2.12
CA ALA A 181 17.45 -2.34 2.86
C ALA A 181 16.22 -1.65 3.46
N LEU A 182 15.06 -1.73 2.82
CA LEU A 182 13.81 -1.12 3.32
C LEU A 182 13.26 -1.83 4.56
N VAL A 183 13.51 -3.13 4.77
CA VAL A 183 13.02 -3.85 5.95
C VAL A 183 13.57 -3.26 7.26
N PRO A 184 14.88 -3.11 7.48
CA PRO A 184 15.39 -2.47 8.69
C PRO A 184 14.95 -1.01 8.82
N VAL A 185 14.83 -0.26 7.73
CA VAL A 185 14.32 1.11 7.75
C VAL A 185 12.88 1.13 8.27
N LEU A 186 12.02 0.23 7.78
CA LEU A 186 10.64 0.07 8.29
C LEU A 186 10.63 -0.21 9.79
N LEU A 187 11.46 -1.12 10.27
CA LEU A 187 11.53 -1.48 11.69
C LEU A 187 11.97 -0.28 12.54
N ILE A 188 12.97 0.47 12.09
CA ILE A 188 13.45 1.68 12.78
C ILE A 188 12.32 2.72 12.88
N ILE A 189 11.61 3.00 11.78
CA ILE A 189 10.50 3.96 11.78
C ILE A 189 9.37 3.47 12.70
N ALA A 190 9.04 2.18 12.65
CA ALA A 190 7.99 1.61 13.50
C ALA A 190 8.34 1.71 14.99
N ILE A 191 9.57 1.37 15.37
CA ILE A 191 10.06 1.48 16.76
C ILE A 191 10.09 2.95 17.20
N TYR A 192 10.60 3.86 16.36
CA TYR A 192 10.64 5.29 16.65
C TYR A 192 9.24 5.86 16.88
N SER A 193 8.30 5.54 16.00
CA SER A 193 6.91 5.98 16.14
C SER A 193 6.25 5.42 17.40
N PHE A 194 6.51 4.15 17.72
CA PHE A 194 6.01 3.51 18.94
C PHE A 194 6.57 4.13 20.21
N LEU A 195 7.89 4.41 20.26
CA LEU A 195 8.55 5.05 21.40
C LEU A 195 8.02 6.47 21.61
N ASN A 196 7.94 7.29 20.57
CA ASN A 196 7.39 8.63 20.65
C ASN A 196 5.95 8.64 21.18
N TRP A 197 5.14 7.69 20.72
CA TRP A 197 3.79 7.53 21.22
C TRP A 197 3.78 7.15 22.72
N SER A 198 4.58 6.17 23.11
CA SER A 198 4.65 5.71 24.51
C SER A 198 5.07 6.83 25.44
N ILE A 199 6.05 7.65 25.04
CA ILE A 199 6.51 8.82 25.82
C ILE A 199 5.40 9.87 25.90
N GLY A 200 4.68 10.12 24.81
CA GLY A 200 3.59 11.10 24.75
C GLY A 200 2.39 10.77 25.65
N ILE A 201 2.16 9.47 25.98
CA ILE A 201 1.11 9.07 26.93
C ILE A 201 1.44 9.50 28.37
N PHE A 202 2.72 9.54 28.72
CA PHE A 202 3.19 9.86 30.09
C PHE A 202 3.46 11.36 30.31
N GLN A 203 3.33 12.23 29.29
CA GLN A 203 3.48 13.67 29.44
C GLN A 203 2.16 14.33 29.86
N PRO A 204 2.17 15.27 30.82
CA PRO A 204 0.95 15.99 31.22
C PRO A 204 0.39 16.84 30.08
N LEU A 205 -0.91 16.94 30.04
CA LEU A 205 -1.82 17.49 29.02
C LEU A 205 -1.67 18.95 28.59
N GLU A 206 -0.53 19.62 28.76
CA GLU A 206 -0.40 21.05 28.41
C GLU A 206 0.04 21.32 26.97
N SER A 207 0.37 20.34 26.15
CA SER A 207 0.69 20.58 24.75
C SER A 207 0.07 19.53 23.84
N ASN A 208 -0.98 19.95 23.12
CA ASN A 208 -1.53 19.31 21.92
C ASN A 208 -1.64 17.78 22.03
N ALA A 209 -2.81 17.31 22.43
CA ALA A 209 -3.15 15.91 22.49
C ALA A 209 -2.55 15.15 21.27
N ILE A 210 -1.43 14.45 21.51
CA ILE A 210 -0.85 13.54 20.53
C ILE A 210 -1.83 12.38 20.44
N SER A 211 -2.86 12.57 19.64
CA SER A 211 -3.87 11.57 19.35
C SER A 211 -3.20 10.39 18.65
N PHE A 212 -3.62 9.17 18.92
CA PHE A 212 -3.30 7.98 18.11
C PHE A 212 -3.43 8.23 16.60
N LYS A 213 -4.26 9.18 16.21
CA LYS A 213 -4.42 9.68 14.83
C LYS A 213 -3.09 10.20 14.25
N ASN A 214 -2.28 10.90 15.04
CA ASN A 214 -1.06 11.52 14.55
C ASN A 214 0.07 10.51 14.35
N ILE A 215 0.16 9.45 15.15
CA ILE A 215 1.25 8.49 15.11
C ILE A 215 1.18 7.63 13.84
N ASN A 216 -0.01 7.10 13.56
CA ASN A 216 -0.20 6.32 12.34
C ASN A 216 0.02 7.18 11.09
N ASN A 217 -0.40 8.45 11.11
CA ASN A 217 -0.15 9.38 10.01
C ASN A 217 1.35 9.67 9.85
N ILE A 218 2.08 9.93 10.94
CA ILE A 218 3.53 10.18 10.90
C ILE A 218 4.29 8.95 10.41
N PHE A 219 3.96 7.75 10.92
CA PHE A 219 4.56 6.50 10.47
C PHE A 219 4.38 6.29 8.98
N PHE A 220 3.14 6.49 8.48
CA PHE A 220 2.83 6.36 7.07
C PHE A 220 3.54 7.40 6.23
N GLU A 221 3.47 8.67 6.63
CA GLU A 221 4.06 9.76 5.87
C GLU A 221 5.56 9.54 5.67
N GLN A 222 6.27 9.21 6.74
CA GLN A 222 7.71 8.95 6.68
C GLN A 222 8.04 7.73 5.82
N PHE A 223 7.31 6.62 6.02
CA PHE A 223 7.55 5.40 5.25
C PHE A 223 7.22 5.58 3.77
N PHE A 224 6.10 6.22 3.46
CA PHE A 224 5.71 6.45 2.06
C PHE A 224 6.65 7.42 1.35
N ASN A 225 7.21 8.42 2.02
CA ASN A 225 8.22 9.28 1.43
C ASN A 225 9.47 8.49 1.02
N ILE A 226 9.94 7.58 1.88
CA ILE A 226 11.06 6.70 1.55
C ILE A 226 10.71 5.76 0.40
N LEU A 227 9.49 5.24 0.38
CA LEU A 227 9.04 4.36 -0.69
C LEU A 227 8.91 5.08 -2.04
N ILE A 228 8.49 6.37 -2.06
CA ILE A 228 8.52 7.20 -3.28
C ILE A 228 9.94 7.29 -3.83
N ILE A 229 10.91 7.59 -2.98
CA ILE A 229 12.31 7.69 -3.39
C ILE A 229 12.78 6.36 -3.96
N ALA A 230 12.47 5.23 -3.31
CA ALA A 230 12.80 3.90 -3.80
C ALA A 230 12.15 3.60 -5.17
N ASP A 231 10.86 3.96 -5.34
CA ASP A 231 10.13 3.79 -6.59
C ASP A 231 10.74 4.62 -7.74
N VAL A 232 11.13 5.87 -7.47
CA VAL A 232 11.80 6.74 -8.47
C VAL A 232 13.19 6.19 -8.83
N ILE A 233 13.96 5.73 -7.85
CA ILE A 233 15.26 5.08 -8.11
C ILE A 233 15.06 3.84 -9.00
N LEU A 234 14.07 3.00 -8.69
CA LEU A 234 13.76 1.82 -9.50
C LEU A 234 13.28 2.17 -10.91
N LEU A 235 12.57 3.29 -11.08
CA LEU A 235 12.20 3.79 -12.39
C LEU A 235 13.43 4.18 -13.20
N LEU A 236 14.34 4.94 -12.61
CA LEU A 236 15.60 5.33 -13.27
C LEU A 236 16.42 4.09 -13.66
N PHE A 237 16.54 3.10 -12.76
CA PHE A 237 17.17 1.82 -13.11
C PHE A 237 16.45 1.08 -14.25
N SER A 238 15.11 1.17 -14.32
CA SER A 238 14.34 0.56 -15.41
C SER A 238 14.71 1.18 -16.77
N PHE A 239 14.97 2.48 -16.85
CA PHE A 239 15.38 3.15 -18.09
C PHE A 239 16.73 2.65 -18.62
N PHE A 240 17.66 2.30 -17.73
CA PHE A 240 18.96 1.74 -18.14
C PHE A 240 18.88 0.28 -18.61
N HIS A 241 17.75 -0.41 -18.40
CA HIS A 241 17.62 -1.84 -18.64
C HIS A 241 16.50 -2.22 -19.62
N THR A 242 15.75 -1.24 -20.11
CA THR A 242 14.60 -1.47 -21.01
C THR A 242 14.56 -0.39 -22.09
N ASP A 243 14.84 -0.77 -23.34
CA ASP A 243 14.76 0.11 -24.49
C ASP A 243 13.35 0.15 -25.11
N GLU A 244 12.44 -0.71 -24.63
CA GLU A 244 11.08 -0.83 -25.16
C GLU A 244 10.20 0.29 -24.63
N PHE A 245 9.85 1.24 -25.51
CA PHE A 245 9.10 2.46 -25.21
C PHE A 245 7.80 2.20 -24.41
N HIS A 246 7.00 1.21 -24.80
CA HIS A 246 5.74 0.89 -24.12
C HIS A 246 5.90 0.37 -22.68
N LYS A 247 7.02 -0.32 -22.39
CA LYS A 247 7.36 -0.76 -21.02
C LYS A 247 7.84 0.42 -20.16
N VAL A 248 8.60 1.33 -20.77
CA VAL A 248 9.05 2.57 -20.11
C VAL A 248 7.85 3.43 -19.72
N ILE A 249 6.93 3.69 -20.65
CA ILE A 249 5.71 4.47 -20.37
C ILE A 249 4.86 3.80 -19.28
N ARG A 250 4.68 2.48 -19.33
CA ARG A 250 3.94 1.75 -18.31
C ARG A 250 4.57 1.93 -16.92
N ASN A 251 5.88 1.73 -16.80
CA ASN A 251 6.56 1.82 -15.52
C ASN A 251 6.51 3.25 -14.97
N SER A 252 6.71 4.26 -15.82
CA SER A 252 6.61 5.68 -15.45
C SER A 252 5.19 6.06 -15.03
N GLY A 253 4.19 5.64 -15.80
CA GLY A 253 2.79 5.92 -15.49
C GLY A 253 2.34 5.29 -14.17
N PHE A 254 2.79 4.08 -13.87
CA PHE A 254 2.51 3.45 -12.59
C PHE A 254 3.09 4.21 -11.40
N ILE A 255 4.33 4.69 -11.51
CA ILE A 255 4.96 5.47 -10.44
C ILE A 255 4.28 6.82 -10.29
N ILE A 256 3.91 7.50 -11.38
CA ILE A 256 3.10 8.72 -11.32
C ILE A 256 1.78 8.45 -10.58
N SER A 257 1.06 7.37 -10.92
CA SER A 257 -0.18 6.99 -10.24
C SER A 257 0.02 6.82 -8.74
N THR A 258 1.06 6.12 -8.30
CA THR A 258 1.34 5.91 -6.88
C THR A 258 1.75 7.18 -6.16
N ILE A 259 2.48 8.08 -6.80
CA ILE A 259 2.83 9.40 -6.26
C ILE A 259 1.56 10.24 -6.09
N LEU A 260 0.65 10.27 -7.07
CA LEU A 260 -0.62 10.98 -6.98
C LEU A 260 -1.48 10.49 -5.81
N ILE A 261 -1.55 9.17 -5.60
CA ILE A 261 -2.24 8.60 -4.43
C ILE A 261 -1.63 9.12 -3.12
N ARG A 262 -0.30 9.18 -3.04
CA ARG A 262 0.36 9.64 -1.80
C ARG A 262 0.16 11.12 -1.55
N ILE A 263 0.21 11.94 -2.60
CA ILE A 263 -0.12 13.37 -2.51
C ILE A 263 -1.56 13.56 -2.05
N SER A 264 -2.48 12.69 -2.47
CA SER A 264 -3.88 12.78 -2.05
C SER A 264 -4.07 12.70 -0.54
N PHE A 265 -3.23 11.94 0.17
CA PHE A 265 -3.30 11.85 1.64
C PHE A 265 -2.90 13.13 2.38
N SER A 266 -2.25 14.08 1.69
CA SER A 266 -1.97 15.42 2.24
C SER A 266 -3.18 16.35 2.19
N VAL A 267 -4.24 15.94 1.50
CA VAL A 267 -5.49 16.70 1.33
C VAL A 267 -6.62 15.97 2.06
N SER A 268 -7.55 16.71 2.65
CA SER A 268 -8.73 16.17 3.33
C SER A 268 -10.01 16.34 2.50
N GLY A 269 -11.04 15.61 2.87
CA GLY A 269 -12.37 15.74 2.29
C GLY A 269 -12.51 15.06 0.92
N ILE A 270 -13.50 15.48 0.17
CA ILE A 270 -13.86 14.91 -1.14
C ILE A 270 -12.70 14.97 -2.15
N ILE A 271 -11.85 16.00 -2.06
CA ILE A 271 -10.70 16.16 -2.96
C ILE A 271 -9.72 14.99 -2.80
N ASN A 272 -9.49 14.50 -1.58
CA ASN A 272 -8.68 13.30 -1.34
C ASN A 272 -9.22 12.11 -2.12
N ASN A 273 -10.52 11.83 -2.03
CA ASN A 273 -11.17 10.71 -2.69
C ASN A 273 -11.10 10.81 -4.22
N VAL A 274 -11.36 12.01 -4.75
CA VAL A 274 -11.28 12.27 -6.20
C VAL A 274 -9.86 12.05 -6.71
N LEU A 275 -8.84 12.50 -5.99
CA LEU A 275 -7.44 12.31 -6.38
C LEU A 275 -7.05 10.83 -6.37
N ILE A 276 -7.46 10.05 -5.36
CA ILE A 276 -7.18 8.62 -5.30
C ILE A 276 -7.84 7.89 -6.49
N VAL A 277 -9.12 8.16 -6.73
CA VAL A 277 -9.86 7.56 -7.86
C VAL A 277 -9.20 7.93 -9.19
N ALA A 278 -8.85 9.20 -9.40
CA ALA A 278 -8.19 9.67 -10.60
C ALA A 278 -6.81 9.02 -10.80
N ALA A 279 -6.04 8.84 -9.73
CA ALA A 279 -4.74 8.20 -9.78
C ALA A 279 -4.84 6.71 -10.19
N ILE A 280 -5.80 5.97 -9.65
CA ILE A 280 -6.02 4.56 -10.01
C ILE A 280 -6.58 4.44 -11.44
N LEU A 281 -7.49 5.33 -11.85
CA LEU A 281 -7.97 5.40 -13.24
C LEU A 281 -6.82 5.67 -14.21
N PHE A 282 -5.91 6.58 -13.87
CA PHE A 282 -4.72 6.83 -14.67
C PHE A 282 -3.84 5.58 -14.80
N GLY A 283 -3.55 4.91 -13.68
CA GLY A 283 -2.78 3.65 -13.70
C GLY A 283 -3.45 2.56 -14.52
N LEU A 284 -4.78 2.43 -14.44
CA LEU A 284 -5.58 1.49 -15.23
C LEU A 284 -5.52 1.83 -16.73
N ALA A 285 -5.63 3.11 -17.10
CA ALA A 285 -5.50 3.57 -18.48
C ALA A 285 -4.13 3.24 -19.08
N ILE A 286 -3.07 3.49 -18.32
CA ILE A 286 -1.68 3.13 -18.72
C ILE A 286 -1.54 1.61 -18.93
N LEU A 287 -2.09 0.79 -18.04
CA LEU A 287 -2.07 -0.67 -18.19
C LEU A 287 -2.85 -1.12 -19.43
N PHE A 288 -4.00 -0.53 -19.68
CA PHE A 288 -4.82 -0.84 -20.85
C PHE A 288 -4.10 -0.48 -22.16
N LEU A 289 -3.47 0.69 -22.23
CA LEU A 289 -2.66 1.10 -23.38
C LEU A 289 -1.48 0.15 -23.61
N HIS A 290 -0.76 -0.20 -22.55
CA HIS A 290 0.34 -1.16 -22.62
C HIS A 290 -0.13 -2.51 -23.18
N ASN A 291 -1.25 -3.05 -22.69
CA ASN A 291 -1.81 -4.31 -23.17
C ASN A 291 -2.23 -4.23 -24.64
N LYS A 292 -2.72 -3.09 -25.11
CA LYS A 292 -3.00 -2.87 -26.54
C LYS A 292 -1.72 -2.92 -27.40
N PHE A 293 -0.63 -2.29 -26.94
CA PHE A 293 0.66 -2.33 -27.62
C PHE A 293 1.20 -3.77 -27.70
N GLU A 294 1.19 -4.50 -26.59
CA GLU A 294 1.64 -5.90 -26.53
C GLU A 294 0.82 -6.79 -27.48
N LYS A 295 -0.50 -6.58 -27.55
CA LYS A 295 -1.36 -7.31 -28.48
C LYS A 295 -0.99 -7.06 -29.92
N LYS A 296 -0.80 -5.79 -30.31
CA LYS A 296 -0.43 -5.40 -31.67
C LYS A 296 0.92 -5.99 -32.09
N LEU A 297 1.92 -5.92 -31.21
CA LEU A 297 3.24 -6.52 -31.46
C LEU A 297 3.17 -8.04 -31.61
N ALA A 298 2.27 -8.71 -30.87
CA ALA A 298 2.06 -10.15 -31.01
C ALA A 298 1.43 -10.52 -32.36
N GLU A 299 0.48 -9.74 -32.85
CA GLU A 299 -0.18 -9.91 -34.13
C GLU A 299 0.83 -9.71 -35.29
N GLU A 300 1.60 -8.63 -35.27
CA GLU A 300 2.67 -8.35 -36.26
C GLU A 300 3.73 -9.45 -36.33
N ALA A 301 4.11 -10.02 -35.17
CA ALA A 301 5.06 -11.12 -35.11
C ALA A 301 4.51 -12.43 -35.69
N GLN A 302 3.21 -12.70 -35.56
CA GLN A 302 2.56 -13.86 -36.15
C GLN A 302 2.48 -13.73 -37.68
N GLU A 303 2.05 -12.59 -38.19
CA GLU A 303 1.98 -12.32 -39.63
C GLU A 303 3.36 -12.43 -40.31
N SER A 304 4.42 -11.94 -39.63
CA SER A 304 5.79 -12.05 -40.13
C SER A 304 6.28 -13.51 -40.23
N ASN A 305 5.93 -14.35 -39.27
CA ASN A 305 6.28 -15.77 -39.28
C ASN A 305 5.52 -16.55 -40.38
N GLU A 306 4.21 -16.31 -40.56
CA GLU A 306 3.41 -16.93 -41.59
C GLU A 306 3.89 -16.56 -43.00
N ASN A 307 4.29 -15.30 -43.22
CA ASN A 307 4.83 -14.85 -44.52
C ASN A 307 6.24 -15.42 -44.78
N GLY A 308 7.07 -15.61 -43.71
CA GLY A 308 8.38 -16.25 -43.83
C GLY A 308 8.34 -17.74 -44.14
N GLU A 309 7.27 -18.46 -43.72
CA GLU A 309 7.04 -19.88 -44.06
C GLU A 309 6.47 -20.09 -45.48
N ARG A 310 5.76 -19.10 -46.02
CA ARG A 310 5.22 -19.15 -47.41
C ARG A 310 6.27 -18.88 -48.48
N VAL A 311 7.42 -18.35 -48.11
CA VAL A 311 8.52 -18.02 -49.06
C VAL A 311 9.61 -19.11 -49.09
N LYS A 312 9.54 -20.11 -48.24
CA LYS A 312 10.38 -21.32 -48.28
C LYS A 312 9.64 -22.48 -48.95
#